data_2d6f38529cec888c012f3135e9b872a6
#
_entry.id   2d6f38529cec888c012f3135e9b872a6
#
_cell.length_a   1.000
_cell.length_b   1.000
_cell.length_c   1.000
_cell.angle_alpha   90.00
_cell.angle_beta   90.00
_cell.angle_gamma   90.00
#
_symmetry.space_group_name_H-M   'P 1'
#
loop_
_entity.id
_entity.type
_entity.pdbx_description
1 polymer ?
#
loop_
_entity_poly.entity_id
_entity_poly.type
_entity_poly.pdbx_seq_one_letter_code
_entity_poly.pdbx_strand_id
1 'polypeptide(L)'
;AQASAGAPPEPAPAAAPDSAAIRVARSVTPSQVDPSLQSGFNQFNAGNVEGARRSYGEVLARDANNRDALLGMAAIAQKQSQFEQAQLTYQRLLELDPNDADAIAGLASVRPADPGQTESRLRRALQRTPDAAPVLFTLGNLYAQQRRWAEAQQAYFRAYTAAPGNADYAFNLAVGLDRMNQGKLALTYYQRALALARDGIGNFNQDAVRTRIAELGGQ
;
A
#
# COMPACT_ATOMS: atom_id res chain seq x y z
N ALA A 1 23.80 20.96 -90.51
CA ALA A 1 24.38 20.07 -89.50
C ALA A 1 24.53 20.85 -88.15
N GLN A 2 23.61 20.65 -87.25
CA GLN A 2 23.69 21.23 -85.92
C GLN A 2 23.99 20.07 -84.96
N ALA A 3 25.12 20.18 -84.29
CA ALA A 3 25.53 19.26 -83.19
C ALA A 3 24.80 19.64 -81.92
N SER A 4 24.04 18.68 -81.38
CA SER A 4 23.42 18.77 -80.09
C SER A 4 24.47 18.47 -79.02
N ALA A 5 24.77 19.41 -78.15
CA ALA A 5 25.64 19.23 -76.98
C ALA A 5 24.86 18.56 -75.88
N GLY A 6 25.35 17.38 -75.48
CA GLY A 6 24.79 16.64 -74.34
C GLY A 6 25.13 17.34 -73.02
N ALA A 7 24.11 17.40 -72.14
CA ALA A 7 24.27 17.92 -70.79
C ALA A 7 25.11 16.96 -69.93
N PRO A 8 25.88 17.46 -68.95
CA PRO A 8 26.68 16.61 -68.07
C PRO A 8 25.79 15.81 -67.09
N PRO A 9 26.23 14.61 -66.64
CA PRO A 9 25.49 13.77 -65.74
C PRO A 9 25.37 14.41 -64.33
N GLU A 10 24.17 14.32 -63.77
CA GLU A 10 23.85 14.74 -62.42
C GLU A 10 24.58 13.90 -61.39
N PRO A 11 25.18 14.48 -60.34
CA PRO A 11 25.87 13.71 -59.31
C PRO A 11 24.88 12.87 -58.50
N ALA A 12 25.21 11.60 -58.29
CA ALA A 12 24.44 10.66 -57.47
C ALA A 12 24.30 11.18 -56.03
N PRO A 13 23.12 10.94 -55.38
CA PRO A 13 22.90 11.39 -54.00
C PRO A 13 23.87 10.67 -53.04
N ALA A 14 24.54 11.45 -52.22
CA ALA A 14 25.41 10.95 -51.16
C ALA A 14 24.62 10.08 -50.20
N ALA A 15 25.15 8.87 -49.94
CA ALA A 15 24.56 7.97 -48.93
C ALA A 15 24.56 8.65 -47.57
N ALA A 16 23.38 8.72 -46.95
CA ALA A 16 23.22 9.20 -45.57
C ALA A 16 24.02 8.28 -44.62
N PRO A 17 24.67 8.83 -43.60
CA PRO A 17 25.36 7.98 -42.63
C PRO A 17 24.35 7.09 -41.90
N ASP A 18 24.65 5.79 -41.84
CA ASP A 18 23.95 4.80 -41.04
C ASP A 18 23.91 5.30 -39.59
N SER A 19 22.78 5.83 -39.18
CA SER A 19 22.49 6.08 -37.77
C SER A 19 22.36 4.72 -37.11
N ALA A 20 23.46 4.23 -36.55
CA ALA A 20 23.48 3.08 -35.65
C ALA A 20 22.55 3.40 -34.49
N ALA A 21 21.29 3.02 -34.63
CA ALA A 21 20.30 3.09 -33.56
C ALA A 21 20.82 2.21 -32.42
N ILE A 22 21.33 2.86 -31.37
CA ILE A 22 21.66 2.20 -30.10
C ILE A 22 20.36 1.62 -29.58
N ARG A 23 20.09 0.35 -29.87
CA ARG A 23 19.01 -0.41 -29.24
C ARG A 23 19.46 -0.73 -27.81
N VAL A 24 19.11 0.12 -26.87
CA VAL A 24 19.14 -0.23 -25.44
C VAL A 24 18.04 -1.27 -25.23
N ALA A 25 18.41 -2.54 -25.39
CA ALA A 25 17.58 -3.64 -24.92
C ALA A 25 17.58 -3.56 -23.38
N ARG A 26 16.59 -2.88 -22.80
CA ARG A 26 16.21 -3.10 -21.41
C ARG A 26 15.67 -4.52 -21.35
N SER A 27 16.49 -5.47 -20.94
CA SER A 27 16.01 -6.73 -20.42
C SER A 27 15.33 -6.42 -19.09
N VAL A 28 14.03 -6.09 -19.13
CA VAL A 28 13.18 -6.08 -17.94
C VAL A 28 12.93 -7.56 -17.65
N THR A 29 13.89 -8.23 -17.03
CA THR A 29 13.58 -9.42 -16.25
C THR A 29 12.61 -8.92 -15.17
N PRO A 30 11.37 -9.47 -15.07
CA PRO A 30 10.51 -9.17 -13.95
C PRO A 30 11.35 -9.43 -12.69
N SER A 31 11.47 -8.43 -11.84
CA SER A 31 12.12 -8.62 -10.54
C SER A 31 11.38 -9.75 -9.84
N GLN A 32 11.97 -10.94 -9.84
CA GLN A 32 11.39 -12.07 -9.12
C GLN A 32 11.39 -11.66 -7.66
N VAL A 33 10.19 -11.53 -7.09
CA VAL A 33 10.02 -11.34 -5.65
C VAL A 33 10.79 -12.47 -4.96
N ASP A 34 11.62 -12.13 -3.98
CA ASP A 34 12.37 -13.14 -3.21
C ASP A 34 11.39 -14.20 -2.69
N PRO A 35 11.61 -15.51 -2.97
CA PRO A 35 10.69 -16.56 -2.56
C PRO A 35 10.45 -16.58 -1.03
N SER A 36 11.44 -16.23 -0.22
CA SER A 36 11.30 -16.12 1.23
C SER A 36 10.41 -14.94 1.63
N LEU A 37 10.46 -13.80 0.92
CA LEU A 37 9.51 -12.69 1.12
C LEU A 37 8.08 -13.12 0.82
N GLN A 38 7.86 -13.75 -0.32
CA GLN A 38 6.54 -14.23 -0.71
C GLN A 38 6.01 -15.27 0.28
N SER A 39 6.88 -16.19 0.71
CA SER A 39 6.55 -17.20 1.74
C SER A 39 6.17 -16.54 3.07
N GLY A 40 6.96 -15.55 3.51
CA GLY A 40 6.69 -14.78 4.73
C GLY A 40 5.33 -14.10 4.70
N PHE A 41 5.00 -13.43 3.59
CA PHE A 41 3.71 -12.79 3.38
C PHE A 41 2.55 -13.78 3.41
N ASN A 42 2.65 -14.88 2.67
CA ASN A 42 1.61 -15.91 2.63
C ASN A 42 1.37 -16.53 4.02
N GLN A 43 2.44 -16.84 4.76
CA GLN A 43 2.35 -17.41 6.10
C GLN A 43 1.76 -16.43 7.10
N PHE A 44 2.13 -15.15 7.03
CA PHE A 44 1.56 -14.11 7.87
C PHE A 44 0.04 -13.98 7.66
N ASN A 45 -0.41 -13.95 6.41
CA ASN A 45 -1.83 -13.88 6.05
C ASN A 45 -2.60 -15.15 6.46
N ALA A 46 -1.96 -16.32 6.42
CA ALA A 46 -2.52 -17.57 6.92
C ALA A 46 -2.51 -17.67 8.46
N GLY A 47 -2.02 -16.65 9.18
CA GLY A 47 -1.93 -16.65 10.63
C GLY A 47 -0.74 -17.43 11.19
N ASN A 48 0.11 -18.04 10.35
CA ASN A 48 1.33 -18.72 10.76
C ASN A 48 2.45 -17.71 11.04
N VAL A 49 2.36 -17.05 12.19
CA VAL A 49 3.27 -15.96 12.57
C VAL A 49 4.71 -16.44 12.71
N GLU A 50 4.92 -17.63 13.26
CA GLU A 50 6.28 -18.20 13.44
C GLU A 50 6.92 -18.60 12.11
N GLY A 51 6.14 -19.13 11.19
CA GLY A 51 6.61 -19.39 9.84
C GLY A 51 6.99 -18.09 9.10
N ALA A 52 6.14 -17.07 9.18
CA ALA A 52 6.41 -15.77 8.61
C ALA A 52 7.70 -15.16 9.16
N ARG A 53 7.89 -15.23 10.49
CA ARG A 53 9.10 -14.74 11.17
C ARG A 53 10.37 -15.41 10.64
N ARG A 54 10.35 -16.74 10.44
CA ARG A 54 11.50 -17.46 9.87
C ARG A 54 11.80 -16.99 8.46
N SER A 55 10.79 -16.93 7.61
CA SER A 55 10.96 -16.52 6.20
C SER A 55 11.50 -15.09 6.07
N TYR A 56 10.96 -14.13 6.83
CA TYR A 56 11.50 -12.77 6.83
C TYR A 56 12.89 -12.71 7.46
N GLY A 57 13.16 -13.52 8.49
CA GLY A 57 14.50 -13.64 9.10
C GLY A 57 15.57 -14.13 8.13
N GLU A 58 15.24 -15.09 7.25
CA GLU A 58 16.14 -15.57 6.18
C GLU A 58 16.49 -14.45 5.19
N VAL A 59 15.51 -13.59 4.86
CA VAL A 59 15.77 -12.41 4.01
C VAL A 59 16.71 -11.44 4.71
N LEU A 60 16.41 -11.10 5.97
CA LEU A 60 17.21 -10.16 6.76
C LEU A 60 18.62 -10.67 7.06
N ALA A 61 18.83 -11.99 7.10
CA ALA A 61 20.17 -12.57 7.23
C ALA A 61 21.04 -12.30 5.98
N ARG A 62 20.44 -12.16 4.81
CA ARG A 62 21.10 -11.85 3.53
C ARG A 62 21.21 -10.34 3.26
N ASP A 63 20.14 -9.63 3.59
CA ASP A 63 20.02 -8.17 3.44
C ASP A 63 19.32 -7.59 4.68
N ALA A 64 20.11 -7.16 5.65
CA ALA A 64 19.64 -6.63 6.92
C ALA A 64 18.79 -5.34 6.79
N ASN A 65 18.83 -4.69 5.62
CA ASN A 65 18.10 -3.47 5.32
C ASN A 65 16.93 -3.72 4.35
N ASN A 66 16.59 -4.97 4.08
CA ASN A 66 15.48 -5.30 3.21
C ASN A 66 14.17 -4.71 3.76
N ARG A 67 13.63 -3.75 3.02
CA ARG A 67 12.45 -2.98 3.41
C ARG A 67 11.24 -3.86 3.71
N ASP A 68 10.93 -4.78 2.80
CA ASP A 68 9.71 -5.59 2.89
C ASP A 68 9.79 -6.61 4.02
N ALA A 69 10.97 -7.17 4.25
CA ALA A 69 11.20 -8.06 5.38
C ALA A 69 11.13 -7.31 6.73
N LEU A 70 11.66 -6.08 6.81
CA LEU A 70 11.52 -5.24 8.00
C LEU A 70 10.06 -4.88 8.26
N LEU A 71 9.29 -4.50 7.23
CA LEU A 71 7.85 -4.26 7.36
C LEU A 71 7.10 -5.50 7.84
N GLY A 72 7.44 -6.68 7.30
CA GLY A 72 6.86 -7.94 7.74
C GLY A 72 7.17 -8.24 9.20
N MET A 73 8.39 -8.01 9.66
CA MET A 73 8.77 -8.17 11.07
C MET A 73 8.05 -7.18 11.99
N ALA A 74 7.89 -5.92 11.56
CA ALA A 74 7.13 -4.93 12.30
C ALA A 74 5.65 -5.30 12.41
N ALA A 75 5.04 -5.81 11.32
CA ALA A 75 3.65 -6.30 11.34
C ALA A 75 3.47 -7.51 12.27
N ILE A 76 4.43 -8.42 12.30
CA ILE A 76 4.45 -9.55 13.25
C ILE A 76 4.50 -9.02 14.69
N ALA A 77 5.41 -8.11 14.99
CA ALA A 77 5.54 -7.53 16.32
C ALA A 77 4.25 -6.81 16.76
N GLN A 78 3.62 -6.06 15.86
CA GLN A 78 2.32 -5.43 16.10
C GLN A 78 1.22 -6.45 16.41
N LYS A 79 1.12 -7.52 15.60
CA LYS A 79 0.12 -8.58 15.81
C LYS A 79 0.28 -9.30 17.14
N GLN A 80 1.51 -9.40 17.64
CA GLN A 80 1.84 -9.98 18.93
C GLN A 80 1.81 -8.96 20.09
N SER A 81 1.35 -7.73 19.84
CA SER A 81 1.34 -6.62 20.82
C SER A 81 2.72 -6.24 21.36
N GLN A 82 3.79 -6.57 20.63
CA GLN A 82 5.17 -6.21 20.93
C GLN A 82 5.45 -4.79 20.39
N PHE A 83 4.76 -3.80 20.92
CA PHE A 83 4.74 -2.44 20.37
C PHE A 83 6.11 -1.75 20.37
N GLU A 84 6.94 -2.01 21.37
CA GLU A 84 8.30 -1.46 21.44
C GLU A 84 9.17 -1.99 20.29
N GLN A 85 9.10 -3.30 20.02
CA GLN A 85 9.85 -3.90 18.92
C GLN A 85 9.35 -3.40 17.56
N ALA A 86 8.03 -3.30 17.38
CA ALA A 86 7.45 -2.72 16.19
C ALA A 86 7.93 -1.28 15.97
N GLN A 87 7.93 -0.47 17.05
CA GLN A 87 8.41 0.92 17.00
C GLN A 87 9.87 1.00 16.54
N LEU A 88 10.76 0.20 17.12
CA LEU A 88 12.19 0.20 16.75
C LEU A 88 12.37 -0.20 15.28
N THR A 89 11.60 -1.16 14.80
CA THR A 89 11.69 -1.61 13.41
C THR A 89 11.18 -0.53 12.44
N TYR A 90 10.07 0.16 12.76
CA TYR A 90 9.60 1.30 11.95
C TYR A 90 10.57 2.49 11.98
N GLN A 91 11.19 2.76 13.12
CA GLN A 91 12.24 3.79 13.22
C GLN A 91 13.43 3.47 12.31
N ARG A 92 13.88 2.20 12.28
CA ARG A 92 14.93 1.76 11.37
C ARG A 92 14.55 1.95 9.90
N LEU A 93 13.31 1.64 9.52
CA LEU A 93 12.82 1.92 8.16
C LEU A 93 12.87 3.41 7.84
N LEU A 94 12.53 4.28 8.78
CA LEU A 94 12.59 5.73 8.60
C LEU A 94 14.02 6.31 8.61
N GLU A 95 14.99 5.59 9.18
CA GLU A 95 16.41 5.90 9.03
C GLU A 95 16.91 5.58 7.62
N LEU A 96 16.39 4.49 7.00
CA LEU A 96 16.72 4.10 5.62
C LEU A 96 16.02 5.00 4.60
N ASP A 97 14.72 5.25 4.79
CA ASP A 97 13.93 6.19 4.00
C ASP A 97 12.98 7.00 4.92
N PRO A 98 13.33 8.27 5.20
CA PRO A 98 12.50 9.15 6.05
C PRO A 98 11.09 9.42 5.50
N ASN A 99 10.82 9.04 4.23
CA ASN A 99 9.54 9.24 3.56
C ASN A 99 8.75 7.93 3.36
N ASP A 100 9.24 6.81 3.89
CA ASP A 100 8.54 5.53 3.80
C ASP A 100 7.14 5.64 4.41
N ALA A 101 6.12 5.58 3.55
CA ALA A 101 4.73 5.79 3.93
C ALA A 101 4.23 4.70 4.89
N ASP A 102 4.63 3.43 4.68
CA ASP A 102 4.23 2.30 5.53
C ASP A 102 4.86 2.43 6.91
N ALA A 103 6.12 2.83 6.97
CA ALA A 103 6.83 3.04 8.25
C ALA A 103 6.26 4.24 9.02
N ILE A 104 5.90 5.35 8.34
CA ILE A 104 5.23 6.51 8.96
C ILE A 104 3.89 6.09 9.55
N ALA A 105 3.07 5.36 8.79
CA ALA A 105 1.77 4.88 9.22
C ALA A 105 1.90 3.87 10.38
N GLY A 106 2.81 2.92 10.27
CA GLY A 106 3.08 1.91 11.28
C GLY A 106 3.55 2.52 12.60
N LEU A 107 4.51 3.46 12.56
CA LEU A 107 4.98 4.15 13.76
C LEU A 107 3.86 4.96 14.43
N ALA A 108 3.02 5.63 13.66
CA ALA A 108 1.88 6.38 14.18
C ALA A 108 0.84 5.46 14.84
N SER A 109 0.72 4.20 14.40
CA SER A 109 -0.22 3.22 14.95
C SER A 109 0.24 2.61 16.27
N VAL A 110 1.56 2.45 16.47
CA VAL A 110 2.12 1.75 17.64
C VAL A 110 2.54 2.68 18.77
N ARG A 111 2.83 3.93 18.47
CA ARG A 111 3.25 4.91 19.46
C ARG A 111 2.16 5.94 19.75
N PRO A 112 1.58 5.95 20.96
CA PRO A 112 0.73 7.04 21.38
C PRO A 112 1.54 8.35 21.36
N ALA A 113 1.18 9.24 20.47
CA ALA A 113 1.75 10.58 20.36
C ALA A 113 0.62 11.59 20.52
N ASP A 114 0.95 12.85 20.71
CA ASP A 114 -0.05 13.92 20.65
C ASP A 114 -0.82 13.83 19.33
N PRO A 115 -2.16 13.78 19.37
CA PRO A 115 -2.98 13.60 18.17
C PRO A 115 -2.73 14.68 17.10
N GLY A 116 -2.47 15.92 17.49
CA GLY A 116 -2.19 17.02 16.59
C GLY A 116 -0.84 16.86 15.88
N GLN A 117 0.18 16.41 16.60
CA GLN A 117 1.49 16.10 16.01
C GLN A 117 1.40 14.91 15.05
N THR A 118 0.65 13.88 15.44
CA THR A 118 0.41 12.70 14.60
C THR A 118 -0.32 13.09 13.32
N GLU A 119 -1.40 13.87 13.42
CA GLU A 119 -2.15 14.38 12.25
C GLU A 119 -1.23 15.18 11.32
N SER A 120 -0.44 16.10 11.87
CA SER A 120 0.49 16.93 11.10
C SER A 120 1.54 16.10 10.36
N ARG A 121 2.07 15.05 10.99
CA ARG A 121 3.03 14.12 10.37
C ARG A 121 2.40 13.33 9.23
N LEU A 122 1.22 12.74 9.45
CA LEU A 122 0.49 11.98 8.44
C LEU A 122 0.10 12.86 7.24
N ARG A 123 -0.41 14.07 7.49
CA ARG A 123 -0.73 15.02 6.41
C ARG A 123 0.49 15.43 5.60
N ARG A 124 1.65 15.61 6.25
CA ARG A 124 2.92 15.92 5.56
C ARG A 124 3.38 14.76 4.67
N ALA A 125 3.21 13.51 5.13
CA ALA A 125 3.48 12.34 4.31
C ALA A 125 2.57 12.31 3.05
N LEU A 126 1.28 12.63 3.21
CA LEU A 126 0.32 12.70 2.10
C LEU A 126 0.58 13.83 1.10
N GLN A 127 1.32 14.88 1.48
CA GLN A 127 1.76 15.91 0.51
C GLN A 127 2.78 15.35 -0.49
N ARG A 128 3.55 14.34 -0.10
CA ARG A 128 4.56 13.67 -0.93
C ARG A 128 3.99 12.48 -1.68
N THR A 129 3.17 11.68 -1.00
CA THR A 129 2.51 10.49 -1.53
C THR A 129 1.01 10.57 -1.26
N PRO A 130 0.24 11.27 -2.10
CA PRO A 130 -1.18 11.58 -1.85
C PRO A 130 -2.08 10.34 -1.67
N ASP A 131 -1.73 9.23 -2.33
CA ASP A 131 -2.53 8.01 -2.34
C ASP A 131 -1.90 6.88 -1.52
N ALA A 132 -1.04 7.23 -0.54
CA ALA A 132 -0.48 6.26 0.39
C ALA A 132 -1.59 5.68 1.28
N ALA A 133 -2.17 4.53 0.86
CA ALA A 133 -3.30 3.91 1.54
C ALA A 133 -3.07 3.66 3.05
N PRO A 134 -1.89 3.17 3.50
CA PRO A 134 -1.63 2.99 4.93
C PRO A 134 -1.66 4.30 5.72
N VAL A 135 -1.15 5.40 5.15
CA VAL A 135 -1.16 6.73 5.79
C VAL A 135 -2.59 7.28 5.87
N LEU A 136 -3.35 7.16 4.78
CA LEU A 136 -4.77 7.55 4.73
C LEU A 136 -5.60 6.77 5.75
N PHE A 137 -5.39 5.45 5.85
CA PHE A 137 -6.07 4.60 6.81
C PHE A 137 -5.74 4.98 8.26
N THR A 138 -4.45 5.21 8.56
CA THR A 138 -4.01 5.63 9.90
C THR A 138 -4.57 7.01 10.27
N LEU A 139 -4.64 7.92 9.31
CA LEU A 139 -5.29 9.23 9.51
C LEU A 139 -6.80 9.07 9.78
N GLY A 140 -7.48 8.16 9.06
CA GLY A 140 -8.87 7.81 9.30
C GLY A 140 -9.09 7.27 10.72
N ASN A 141 -8.22 6.38 11.20
CA ASN A 141 -8.26 5.84 12.56
C ASN A 141 -8.08 6.96 13.61
N LEU A 142 -7.15 7.89 13.37
CA LEU A 142 -6.94 9.03 14.25
C LEU A 142 -8.20 9.92 14.35
N TYR A 143 -8.85 10.22 13.23
CA TYR A 143 -10.10 10.97 13.21
C TYR A 143 -11.25 10.22 13.88
N ALA A 144 -11.38 8.91 13.65
CA ALA A 144 -12.39 8.07 14.28
C ALA A 144 -12.25 8.04 15.82
N GLN A 145 -11.04 7.95 16.34
CA GLN A 145 -10.74 8.05 17.77
C GLN A 145 -11.20 9.40 18.37
N GLN A 146 -11.09 10.46 17.59
CA GLN A 146 -11.56 11.81 17.95
C GLN A 146 -13.04 12.03 17.66
N ARG A 147 -13.78 11.02 17.19
CA ARG A 147 -15.18 11.09 16.76
C ARG A 147 -15.43 12.08 15.59
N ARG A 148 -14.40 12.43 14.86
CA ARG A 148 -14.45 13.27 13.64
C ARG A 148 -14.85 12.38 12.45
N TRP A 149 -16.09 11.89 12.46
CA TRP A 149 -16.53 10.83 11.56
C TRP A 149 -16.53 11.23 10.09
N ALA A 150 -16.84 12.49 9.76
CA ALA A 150 -16.82 12.97 8.38
C ALA A 150 -15.40 12.93 7.78
N GLU A 151 -14.40 13.34 8.56
CA GLU A 151 -13.01 13.32 8.14
C GLU A 151 -12.46 11.88 8.11
N ALA A 152 -12.86 11.05 9.08
CA ALA A 152 -12.53 9.63 9.09
C ALA A 152 -13.06 8.93 7.83
N GLN A 153 -14.33 9.16 7.48
CA GLN A 153 -14.96 8.60 6.28
C GLN A 153 -14.22 8.99 5.01
N GLN A 154 -13.85 10.27 4.86
CA GLN A 154 -13.09 10.74 3.69
C GLN A 154 -11.72 10.06 3.60
N ALA A 155 -11.01 9.94 4.71
CA ALA A 155 -9.71 9.29 4.75
C ALA A 155 -9.82 7.79 4.43
N TYR A 156 -10.79 7.09 5.01
CA TYR A 156 -11.05 5.68 4.72
C TYR A 156 -11.49 5.44 3.28
N PHE A 157 -12.31 6.34 2.72
CA PHE A 157 -12.73 6.25 1.32
C PHE A 157 -11.51 6.35 0.38
N ARG A 158 -10.63 7.30 0.63
CA ARG A 158 -9.38 7.44 -0.15
C ARG A 158 -8.47 6.21 0.02
N ALA A 159 -8.31 5.71 1.26
CA ALA A 159 -7.54 4.50 1.51
C ALA A 159 -8.11 3.29 0.74
N TYR A 160 -9.42 3.10 0.79
CA TYR A 160 -10.11 2.04 0.04
C TYR A 160 -9.96 2.23 -1.48
N THR A 161 -10.07 3.45 -1.99
CA THR A 161 -9.90 3.73 -3.43
C THR A 161 -8.47 3.40 -3.89
N ALA A 162 -7.46 3.70 -3.08
CA ALA A 162 -6.06 3.41 -3.38
C ALA A 162 -5.74 1.90 -3.29
N ALA A 163 -6.46 1.15 -2.44
CA ALA A 163 -6.27 -0.30 -2.27
C ALA A 163 -7.62 -1.04 -2.09
N PRO A 164 -8.43 -1.19 -3.16
CA PRO A 164 -9.81 -1.69 -3.09
C PRO A 164 -9.92 -3.18 -2.74
N GLY A 165 -8.80 -3.91 -2.74
CA GLY A 165 -8.72 -5.30 -2.28
C GLY A 165 -8.54 -5.49 -0.78
N ASN A 166 -8.35 -4.41 -0.02
CA ASN A 166 -8.12 -4.49 1.41
C ASN A 166 -9.44 -4.52 2.19
N ALA A 167 -9.69 -5.64 2.89
CA ALA A 167 -10.91 -5.88 3.66
C ALA A 167 -11.07 -4.89 4.83
N ASP A 168 -9.97 -4.54 5.51
CA ASP A 168 -9.99 -3.63 6.65
C ASP A 168 -10.34 -2.20 6.24
N TYR A 169 -9.92 -1.77 5.04
CA TYR A 169 -10.29 -0.44 4.54
C TYR A 169 -11.77 -0.35 4.21
N ALA A 170 -12.33 -1.40 3.56
CA ALA A 170 -13.75 -1.48 3.31
C ALA A 170 -14.57 -1.50 4.61
N PHE A 171 -14.12 -2.27 5.61
CA PHE A 171 -14.77 -2.35 6.92
C PHE A 171 -14.80 -1.01 7.64
N ASN A 172 -13.64 -0.33 7.74
CA ASN A 172 -13.57 0.94 8.46
C ASN A 172 -14.31 2.08 7.74
N LEU A 173 -14.37 2.04 6.40
CA LEU A 173 -15.24 2.93 5.64
C LEU A 173 -16.71 2.68 5.97
N ALA A 174 -17.13 1.40 6.05
CA ALA A 174 -18.51 1.05 6.44
C ALA A 174 -18.84 1.56 7.86
N VAL A 175 -17.93 1.38 8.81
CA VAL A 175 -18.07 1.91 10.18
C VAL A 175 -18.23 3.43 10.17
N GLY A 176 -17.39 4.15 9.43
CA GLY A 176 -17.48 5.61 9.31
C GLY A 176 -18.84 6.07 8.77
N LEU A 177 -19.32 5.44 7.71
CA LEU A 177 -20.63 5.70 7.10
C LEU A 177 -21.79 5.39 8.07
N ASP A 178 -21.71 4.28 8.78
CA ASP A 178 -22.69 3.86 9.77
C ASP A 178 -22.79 4.86 10.93
N ARG A 179 -21.66 5.35 11.44
CA ARG A 179 -21.61 6.40 12.46
C ARG A 179 -22.20 7.73 12.00
N MET A 180 -22.29 7.94 10.70
CA MET A 180 -22.90 9.12 10.08
C MET A 180 -24.38 8.87 9.67
N ASN A 181 -24.99 7.77 10.12
CA ASN A 181 -26.36 7.34 9.77
C ASN A 181 -26.57 7.13 8.25
N GLN A 182 -25.52 6.80 7.50
CA GLN A 182 -25.59 6.49 6.08
C GLN A 182 -25.73 4.97 5.88
N GLY A 183 -26.78 4.37 6.48
CA GLY A 183 -26.98 2.93 6.60
C GLY A 183 -26.93 2.17 5.27
N LYS A 184 -27.53 2.70 4.19
CA LYS A 184 -27.50 2.04 2.87
C LYS A 184 -26.11 1.91 2.29
N LEU A 185 -25.29 2.95 2.43
CA LEU A 185 -23.88 2.92 1.98
C LEU A 185 -23.03 2.04 2.91
N ALA A 186 -23.23 2.14 4.21
CA ALA A 186 -22.57 1.29 5.18
C ALA A 186 -22.82 -0.20 4.89
N LEU A 187 -24.06 -0.59 4.60
CA LEU A 187 -24.44 -1.95 4.22
C LEU A 187 -23.60 -2.45 3.03
N THR A 188 -23.48 -1.64 1.98
CA THR A 188 -22.70 -1.99 0.79
C THR A 188 -21.24 -2.27 1.14
N TYR A 189 -20.60 -1.41 1.93
CA TYR A 189 -19.20 -1.58 2.28
C TYR A 189 -18.95 -2.67 3.33
N TYR A 190 -19.90 -2.94 4.25
CA TYR A 190 -19.83 -4.12 5.13
C TYR A 190 -19.88 -5.43 4.32
N GLN A 191 -20.80 -5.53 3.35
CA GLN A 191 -20.86 -6.68 2.44
C GLN A 191 -19.56 -6.83 1.65
N ARG A 192 -18.99 -5.73 1.18
CA ARG A 192 -17.71 -5.73 0.46
C ARG A 192 -16.57 -6.21 1.36
N ALA A 193 -16.50 -5.73 2.61
CA ALA A 193 -15.50 -6.16 3.58
C ALA A 193 -15.54 -7.68 3.82
N LEU A 194 -16.75 -8.26 4.03
CA LEU A 194 -16.90 -9.71 4.18
C LEU A 194 -16.50 -10.47 2.91
N ALA A 195 -16.85 -9.94 1.73
CA ALA A 195 -16.47 -10.57 0.46
C ALA A 195 -14.95 -10.62 0.27
N LEU A 196 -14.23 -9.58 0.70
CA LEU A 196 -12.77 -9.51 0.64
C LEU A 196 -12.10 -10.36 1.73
N ALA A 197 -12.75 -10.54 2.88
CA ALA A 197 -12.23 -11.31 4.01
C ALA A 197 -12.51 -12.83 3.92
N ARG A 198 -13.04 -13.35 2.80
CA ARG A 198 -13.41 -14.78 2.64
C ARG A 198 -12.26 -15.75 2.90
N ASP A 199 -11.03 -15.32 2.65
CA ASP A 199 -9.83 -16.13 2.85
C ASP A 199 -9.20 -15.94 4.24
N GLY A 200 -9.97 -15.43 5.21
CA GLY A 200 -9.49 -15.20 6.58
C GLY A 200 -8.63 -13.95 6.75
N ILE A 201 -8.50 -13.12 5.70
CA ILE A 201 -7.70 -11.90 5.71
C ILE A 201 -8.60 -10.73 6.11
N GLY A 202 -8.51 -10.27 7.35
CA GLY A 202 -9.25 -9.11 7.89
C GLY A 202 -9.11 -9.05 9.40
N ASN A 203 -8.90 -7.85 9.94
CA ASN A 203 -8.70 -7.61 11.37
C ASN A 203 -9.99 -7.17 12.07
N PHE A 204 -11.14 -7.72 11.67
CA PHE A 204 -12.45 -7.41 12.25
C PHE A 204 -13.25 -8.68 12.53
N ASN A 205 -14.20 -8.56 13.47
CA ASN A 205 -15.11 -9.66 13.80
C ASN A 205 -16.18 -9.81 12.70
N GLN A 206 -16.04 -10.85 11.87
CA GLN A 206 -16.94 -11.10 10.75
C GLN A 206 -18.38 -11.40 11.20
N ASP A 207 -18.59 -12.06 12.35
CA ASP A 207 -19.93 -12.37 12.83
C ASP A 207 -20.67 -11.12 13.31
N ALA A 208 -19.98 -10.21 13.98
CA ALA A 208 -20.52 -8.89 14.33
C ALA A 208 -20.90 -8.09 13.07
N VAL A 209 -20.10 -8.18 12.01
CA VAL A 209 -20.42 -7.53 10.73
C VAL A 209 -21.65 -8.16 10.07
N ARG A 210 -21.79 -9.49 10.07
CA ARG A 210 -23.01 -10.18 9.57
C ARG A 210 -24.26 -9.74 10.31
N THR A 211 -24.17 -9.66 11.63
CA THR A 211 -25.26 -9.16 12.47
C THR A 211 -25.63 -7.72 12.08
N ARG A 212 -24.64 -6.84 11.94
CA ARG A 212 -24.90 -5.44 11.57
C ARG A 212 -25.52 -5.29 10.17
N ILE A 213 -25.11 -6.12 9.23
CA ILE A 213 -25.71 -6.19 7.89
C ILE A 213 -27.20 -6.55 7.97
N ALA A 214 -27.56 -7.55 8.81
CA ALA A 214 -28.96 -7.94 9.00
C ALA A 214 -29.79 -6.80 9.60
N GLU A 215 -29.28 -6.08 10.58
CA GLU A 215 -29.94 -4.93 11.19
C GLU A 215 -30.18 -3.79 10.18
N LEU A 216 -29.19 -3.49 9.34
CA LEU A 216 -29.27 -2.42 8.33
C LEU A 216 -30.14 -2.81 7.13
N GLY A 217 -30.19 -4.11 6.79
CA GLY A 217 -31.02 -4.62 5.68
C GLY A 217 -32.48 -4.74 6.01
N GLY A 218 -32.88 -4.71 7.30
CA GLY A 218 -34.28 -4.76 7.79
C GLY A 218 -34.90 -3.38 7.99
N GLN A 219 -34.19 -2.30 7.71
CA GLN A 219 -34.66 -0.91 7.76
C GLN A 219 -35.00 -0.42 6.34
#